data_de765b75e6d354978f49055091931c61
#
_entry.id   de765b75e6d354978f49055091931c61
#
_cell.length_a   1.000
_cell.length_b   1.000
_cell.length_c   1.000
_cell.angle_alpha   90.00
_cell.angle_beta   90.00
_cell.angle_gamma   90.00
#
_symmetry.space_group_name_H-M   'P 1'
#
loop_
_entity.id
_entity.type
_entity.pdbx_description
1 polymer ?
#
loop_
_entity_poly.entity_id
_entity_poly.type
_entity_poly.pdbx_seq_one_letter_code
_entity_poly.pdbx_strand_id
1 'polypeptide(L)'
;MTYSVSPEGVVEIEKNSGDITKWLAPGVAKVQAHTDYGYDASYTLTYEKVKLATTLTLDEGLKTTGEIGETLDCPAWTLKAGENVLSGKTVVLTSDSKDVVKVDGNQLKLVAAGSANITLSFNGDDDYQSSNVSYKLTVVDPNALVSTFDFVKNTYGYGRTDKLNKGEIISNRTPITIVNTKNGSSTSTTFRNNDLRNYKDAILTINAAKGYLITKITMTGNRFLQLSLNDNNGTWNKERQTGEWLGSSSSVSFTNLGSDDGNAVSYYTINIEYVAVKPVTLDESQNNTETISGNADKTVNVKLTRTLKADVWNTFCVPFDVTIEGSPLEGATIKQIASVTEKDDGAVINFVDALATLEAGKAYLVRTATAIVNPTFNGVTVKNVTPTNCSGNDNYQLIGIYSPLNIDASRYGKVFGINNQDKLAKVKENTSIKGMRAYFLLANSATAAKLNFGGELTGIDAVDNGEAVMTGKVYNLNGQYVGNSLEGLKKGVYIVNGKKVLK
;
A
#
# COMPACT_ATOMS: atom_id res chain seq x y z
N MET A 1 50.56 59.78 9.82
CA MET A 1 49.35 58.98 9.62
C MET A 1 49.69 57.55 10.02
N THR A 2 48.86 56.92 10.86
CA THR A 2 49.03 55.53 11.26
C THR A 2 47.76 54.74 11.02
N TYR A 3 47.89 53.45 10.77
CA TYR A 3 46.79 52.55 10.46
C TYR A 3 46.67 51.47 11.54
N SER A 4 45.47 51.12 11.88
CA SER A 4 45.13 50.00 12.76
C SER A 4 44.04 49.13 12.19
N VAL A 5 43.94 47.88 12.62
CA VAL A 5 42.91 46.93 12.17
C VAL A 5 42.21 46.34 13.37
N SER A 6 40.86 46.16 13.24
CA SER A 6 40.05 45.54 14.26
C SER A 6 38.90 44.72 13.60
N PRO A 7 38.68 43.47 14.06
CA PRO A 7 39.45 42.73 15.04
C PRO A 7 40.84 42.33 14.50
N GLU A 8 41.77 42.13 15.39
CA GLU A 8 43.05 41.48 15.05
C GLU A 8 42.79 40.02 14.64
N GLY A 9 43.65 39.49 13.77
CA GLY A 9 43.57 38.07 13.37
C GLY A 9 42.82 37.80 12.03
N VAL A 10 42.28 38.84 11.35
CA VAL A 10 41.70 38.71 10.00
C VAL A 10 42.72 39.08 8.94
N VAL A 11 43.40 40.19 9.14
CA VAL A 11 44.37 40.73 8.16
C VAL A 11 45.51 41.43 8.91
N GLU A 12 46.73 41.34 8.38
CA GLU A 12 47.86 42.17 8.76
C GLU A 12 48.03 43.31 7.76
N ILE A 13 48.29 44.50 8.29
CA ILE A 13 48.52 45.71 7.46
C ILE A 13 49.81 46.39 7.84
N GLU A 14 50.42 47.09 6.92
CA GLU A 14 51.52 48.01 7.14
C GLU A 14 51.01 49.24 7.92
N LYS A 15 51.60 49.52 9.10
CA LYS A 15 51.09 50.58 10.00
C LYS A 15 51.24 52.00 9.45
N ASN A 16 52.16 52.21 8.50
CA ASN A 16 52.41 53.55 7.96
C ASN A 16 51.75 53.83 6.63
N SER A 17 51.41 52.75 5.86
CA SER A 17 50.75 52.88 4.55
C SER A 17 49.32 52.37 4.53
N GLY A 18 48.98 51.45 5.46
CA GLY A 18 47.68 50.76 5.47
C GLY A 18 47.59 49.63 4.47
N ASP A 19 48.69 49.32 3.75
CA ASP A 19 48.72 48.25 2.75
C ASP A 19 48.51 46.86 3.44
N ILE A 20 47.77 46.00 2.77
CA ILE A 20 47.56 44.61 3.25
C ILE A 20 48.83 43.84 3.01
N THR A 21 49.47 43.36 4.09
CA THR A 21 50.65 42.52 4.02
C THR A 21 50.34 41.04 4.02
N LYS A 22 49.25 40.65 4.69
CA LYS A 22 48.86 39.24 4.78
C LYS A 22 47.41 39.08 5.24
N TRP A 23 46.70 38.19 4.59
CA TRP A 23 45.40 37.67 5.10
C TRP A 23 45.69 36.52 6.09
N LEU A 24 45.08 36.58 7.28
CA LEU A 24 45.30 35.60 8.37
C LEU A 24 44.19 34.59 8.47
N ALA A 25 42.95 35.07 8.47
CA ALA A 25 41.75 34.25 8.55
C ALA A 25 40.56 34.90 7.84
N PRO A 26 39.56 34.12 7.38
CA PRO A 26 38.31 34.66 6.88
C PRO A 26 37.63 35.51 7.94
N GLY A 27 37.03 36.62 7.50
CA GLY A 27 36.30 37.51 8.41
C GLY A 27 36.21 38.92 7.85
N VAL A 28 35.63 39.80 8.65
CA VAL A 28 35.50 41.23 8.36
C VAL A 28 36.38 42.01 9.31
N ALA A 29 37.26 42.82 8.74
CA ALA A 29 38.10 43.71 9.52
C ALA A 29 37.85 45.16 9.12
N LYS A 30 37.84 46.07 10.11
CA LYS A 30 37.77 47.50 9.93
C LYS A 30 39.17 48.04 10.04
N VAL A 31 39.65 48.68 9.00
CA VAL A 31 40.94 49.43 8.98
C VAL A 31 40.62 50.87 9.30
N GLN A 32 41.33 51.44 10.27
CA GLN A 32 41.22 52.84 10.67
C GLN A 32 42.55 53.55 10.43
N ALA A 33 42.45 54.69 9.78
CA ALA A 33 43.57 55.61 9.57
C ALA A 33 43.45 56.79 10.53
N HIS A 34 44.52 57.08 11.27
CA HIS A 34 44.63 58.18 12.22
C HIS A 34 45.66 59.20 11.74
N THR A 35 45.27 60.48 11.74
CA THR A 35 46.21 61.53 11.45
C THR A 35 46.63 62.26 12.74
N ASP A 36 47.83 62.84 12.72
CA ASP A 36 48.35 63.61 13.83
C ASP A 36 47.55 64.88 14.14
N TYR A 37 46.62 65.25 13.25
CA TYR A 37 45.73 66.39 13.38
C TYR A 37 44.28 66.00 13.84
N GLY A 38 44.09 64.74 14.28
CA GLY A 38 42.80 64.28 14.84
C GLY A 38 41.71 63.94 13.80
N TYR A 39 42.07 63.76 12.55
CA TYR A 39 41.13 63.27 11.51
C TYR A 39 41.24 61.77 11.38
N ASP A 40 40.09 61.08 11.47
CA ASP A 40 39.98 59.65 11.33
C ASP A 40 39.19 59.26 10.06
N ALA A 41 39.67 58.25 9.37
CA ALA A 41 38.96 57.62 8.25
C ALA A 41 38.98 56.08 8.46
N SER A 42 37.98 55.41 7.92
CA SER A 42 37.97 53.95 8.00
C SER A 42 37.36 53.30 6.77
N TYR A 43 37.81 52.08 6.50
CA TYR A 43 37.21 51.22 5.47
C TYR A 43 37.12 49.76 6.03
N THR A 44 36.24 48.97 5.38
CA THR A 44 36.03 47.61 5.77
C THR A 44 36.67 46.67 4.73
N LEU A 45 37.39 45.70 5.19
CA LEU A 45 37.92 44.57 4.42
C LEU A 45 37.17 43.31 4.74
N THR A 46 36.77 42.58 3.72
CA THR A 46 36.13 41.27 3.87
C THR A 46 37.00 40.23 3.15
N TYR A 47 37.38 39.20 3.93
CA TYR A 47 38.02 38.02 3.36
C TYR A 47 37.06 36.83 3.49
N GLU A 48 36.59 36.38 2.35
CA GLU A 48 35.77 35.18 2.25
C GLU A 48 36.64 34.02 1.79
N LYS A 49 36.66 32.94 2.62
CA LYS A 49 37.35 31.72 2.21
C LYS A 49 36.53 31.03 1.11
N VAL A 50 37.07 30.98 -0.08
CA VAL A 50 36.46 30.26 -1.20
C VAL A 50 36.69 28.77 -1.00
N LYS A 51 35.58 28.03 -0.81
CA LYS A 51 35.64 26.57 -0.72
C LYS A 51 35.97 25.98 -2.09
N LEU A 52 36.88 25.02 -2.13
CA LEU A 52 37.26 24.31 -3.34
C LEU A 52 36.11 23.41 -3.80
N ALA A 53 35.83 23.46 -5.10
CA ALA A 53 34.85 22.57 -5.71
C ALA A 53 35.34 21.12 -5.62
N THR A 54 34.40 20.20 -5.35
CA THR A 54 34.67 18.76 -5.26
C THR A 54 33.91 17.98 -6.34
N THR A 55 34.45 16.84 -6.71
CA THR A 55 33.81 15.86 -7.57
C THR A 55 33.85 14.52 -6.87
N LEU A 56 32.65 13.93 -6.67
CA LEU A 56 32.46 12.57 -6.14
C LEU A 56 32.15 11.63 -7.30
N THR A 57 32.92 10.57 -7.43
CA THR A 57 32.75 9.55 -8.49
C THR A 57 32.62 8.16 -7.88
N LEU A 58 31.88 7.28 -8.55
CA LEU A 58 31.85 5.86 -8.26
C LEU A 58 33.00 5.17 -8.96
N ASP A 59 33.65 4.23 -8.27
CA ASP A 59 34.76 3.48 -8.82
C ASP A 59 34.26 2.33 -9.72
N GLU A 60 35.16 1.70 -10.45
CA GLU A 60 34.87 0.55 -11.32
C GLU A 60 34.34 -0.63 -10.50
N GLY A 61 33.54 -1.50 -11.13
CA GLY A 61 32.96 -2.68 -10.50
C GLY A 61 31.65 -2.43 -9.73
N LEU A 62 31.00 -1.29 -9.99
CA LEU A 62 29.71 -0.96 -9.40
C LEU A 62 28.67 -2.06 -9.66
N LYS A 63 28.09 -2.63 -8.61
CA LYS A 63 26.98 -3.57 -8.70
C LYS A 63 25.67 -2.80 -8.85
N THR A 64 25.05 -2.86 -10.04
CA THR A 64 23.80 -2.19 -10.37
C THR A 64 22.56 -3.09 -10.31
N THR A 65 22.76 -4.39 -10.01
CA THR A 65 21.70 -5.38 -9.83
C THR A 65 21.99 -6.26 -8.62
N GLY A 66 20.94 -6.72 -7.94
CA GLY A 66 21.03 -7.69 -6.85
C GLY A 66 19.69 -8.39 -6.61
N GLU A 67 19.67 -9.39 -5.74
CA GLU A 67 18.47 -10.19 -5.44
C GLU A 67 17.85 -9.80 -4.10
N ILE A 68 16.55 -10.01 -3.96
CA ILE A 68 15.85 -9.82 -2.68
C ILE A 68 16.53 -10.64 -1.58
N GLY A 69 16.76 -10.00 -0.43
CA GLY A 69 17.42 -10.60 0.73
C GLY A 69 18.94 -10.44 0.73
N GLU A 70 19.52 -9.98 -0.38
CA GLU A 70 20.95 -9.67 -0.44
C GLU A 70 21.27 -8.39 0.33
N THR A 71 22.47 -8.32 0.88
CA THR A 71 23.02 -7.10 1.49
C THR A 71 24.28 -6.74 0.71
N LEU A 72 24.33 -5.52 0.20
CA LEU A 72 25.48 -4.98 -0.51
C LEU A 72 26.18 -3.96 0.36
N ASP A 73 27.49 -3.95 0.32
CA ASP A 73 28.29 -2.87 0.93
C ASP A 73 28.14 -1.58 0.12
N CYS A 74 28.43 -0.44 0.77
CA CYS A 74 28.53 0.84 0.08
C CYS A 74 29.49 0.71 -1.12
N PRO A 75 29.11 1.18 -2.30
CA PRO A 75 30.01 1.17 -3.46
C PRO A 75 31.31 1.93 -3.16
N ALA A 76 32.38 1.46 -3.74
CA ALA A 76 33.66 2.19 -3.70
C ALA A 76 33.50 3.53 -4.43
N TRP A 77 34.09 4.56 -3.86
CA TRP A 77 33.98 5.93 -4.34
C TRP A 77 35.28 6.71 -4.18
N THR A 78 35.46 7.71 -5.04
CA THR A 78 36.60 8.62 -4.99
C THR A 78 36.10 10.06 -4.94
N LEU A 79 36.57 10.86 -3.97
CA LEU A 79 36.30 12.29 -3.85
C LEU A 79 37.59 13.08 -4.23
N LYS A 80 37.47 14.04 -5.15
CA LYS A 80 38.57 14.89 -5.56
C LYS A 80 38.24 16.36 -5.43
N ALA A 81 39.31 17.18 -5.21
CA ALA A 81 39.28 18.62 -5.44
C ALA A 81 40.33 18.94 -6.48
N GLY A 82 39.91 19.25 -7.72
CA GLY A 82 40.80 19.26 -8.90
C GLY A 82 41.40 17.87 -9.12
N GLU A 83 42.72 17.79 -9.20
CA GLU A 83 43.46 16.53 -9.37
C GLU A 83 43.74 15.80 -8.02
N ASN A 84 43.52 16.45 -6.89
CA ASN A 84 43.88 15.91 -5.58
C ASN A 84 42.76 15.00 -5.02
N VAL A 85 43.12 13.76 -4.67
CA VAL A 85 42.24 12.84 -3.99
C VAL A 85 42.13 13.21 -2.48
N LEU A 86 40.92 13.37 -1.99
CA LEU A 86 40.62 13.72 -0.60
C LEU A 86 40.39 12.43 0.21
N SER A 87 41.28 12.12 1.13
CA SER A 87 41.15 10.98 2.06
C SER A 87 40.53 11.41 3.38
N GLY A 88 39.94 10.44 4.11
CA GLY A 88 39.37 10.65 5.45
C GLY A 88 38.07 11.48 5.49
N LYS A 89 37.43 11.70 4.34
CA LYS A 89 36.13 12.37 4.26
C LYS A 89 34.98 11.37 4.43
N THR A 90 33.88 11.84 4.96
CA THR A 90 32.65 11.01 5.16
C THR A 90 31.65 11.27 4.05
N VAL A 91 31.12 10.20 3.47
CA VAL A 91 30.04 10.23 2.48
C VAL A 91 28.80 9.60 3.08
N VAL A 92 27.64 10.23 2.86
CA VAL A 92 26.34 9.76 3.32
C VAL A 92 25.66 8.99 2.20
N LEU A 93 25.17 7.79 2.50
CA LEU A 93 24.46 6.92 1.60
C LEU A 93 22.94 7.06 1.80
N THR A 94 22.19 7.23 0.71
CA THR A 94 20.73 7.34 0.75
C THR A 94 20.07 6.56 -0.39
N SER A 95 18.80 6.18 -0.19
CA SER A 95 17.93 5.53 -1.19
C SER A 95 16.64 6.34 -1.34
N ASP A 96 16.19 6.58 -2.56
CA ASP A 96 14.91 7.22 -2.86
C ASP A 96 13.71 6.27 -2.69
N SER A 97 13.95 4.96 -2.68
CA SER A 97 12.93 3.92 -2.52
C SER A 97 13.28 2.95 -1.39
N LYS A 98 12.94 3.33 -0.15
CA LYS A 98 13.24 2.54 1.06
C LYS A 98 12.50 1.21 1.11
N ASP A 99 11.41 1.09 0.38
CA ASP A 99 10.62 -0.15 0.25
C ASP A 99 11.29 -1.17 -0.68
N VAL A 100 12.21 -0.73 -1.54
CA VAL A 100 13.01 -1.57 -2.45
C VAL A 100 14.41 -1.79 -1.90
N VAL A 101 15.11 -0.71 -1.51
CA VAL A 101 16.45 -0.75 -0.95
C VAL A 101 16.50 0.08 0.32
N LYS A 102 16.72 -0.57 1.45
CA LYS A 102 16.88 0.08 2.76
C LYS A 102 18.36 0.29 3.06
N VAL A 103 18.72 1.53 3.37
CA VAL A 103 20.07 1.86 3.88
C VAL A 103 20.14 1.55 5.37
N ASP A 104 21.15 0.81 5.78
CA ASP A 104 21.46 0.46 7.16
C ASP A 104 22.96 0.69 7.41
N GLY A 105 23.27 1.86 8.00
CA GLY A 105 24.65 2.32 8.13
C GLY A 105 25.31 2.49 6.75
N ASN A 106 26.36 1.71 6.50
CA ASN A 106 27.10 1.72 5.24
C ASN A 106 26.73 0.54 4.31
N GLN A 107 25.54 -0.03 4.49
CA GLN A 107 25.06 -1.17 3.71
C GLN A 107 23.70 -0.90 3.08
N LEU A 108 23.44 -1.56 1.95
CA LEU A 108 22.21 -1.57 1.20
C LEU A 108 21.53 -2.93 1.37
N LYS A 109 20.40 -2.98 2.08
CA LYS A 109 19.56 -4.18 2.22
C LYS A 109 18.51 -4.19 1.13
N LEU A 110 18.53 -5.23 0.27
CA LEU A 110 17.60 -5.40 -0.83
C LEU A 110 16.33 -6.08 -0.33
N VAL A 111 15.22 -5.35 -0.22
CA VAL A 111 14.02 -5.82 0.51
C VAL A 111 12.85 -6.19 -0.38
N ALA A 112 12.75 -5.61 -1.56
CA ALA A 112 11.70 -5.94 -2.54
C ALA A 112 12.20 -5.76 -3.97
N ALA A 113 11.60 -6.48 -4.93
CA ALA A 113 11.89 -6.29 -6.35
C ALA A 113 11.49 -4.88 -6.81
N GLY A 114 12.31 -4.31 -7.67
CA GLY A 114 12.10 -2.94 -8.18
C GLY A 114 13.42 -2.24 -8.43
N SER A 115 13.38 -0.91 -8.52
CA SER A 115 14.57 -0.08 -8.69
C SER A 115 14.58 1.05 -7.67
N ALA A 116 15.78 1.41 -7.22
CA ALA A 116 16.02 2.56 -6.37
C ALA A 116 17.21 3.36 -6.89
N ASN A 117 17.15 4.69 -6.81
CA ASN A 117 18.32 5.53 -7.00
C ASN A 117 19.07 5.63 -5.67
N ILE A 118 20.30 5.17 -5.69
CA ILE A 118 21.23 5.24 -4.56
C ILE A 118 22.09 6.46 -4.75
N THR A 119 22.11 7.33 -3.76
CA THR A 119 22.89 8.58 -3.80
C THR A 119 23.93 8.56 -2.70
N LEU A 120 25.17 8.83 -3.10
CA LEU A 120 26.29 9.12 -2.21
C LEU A 120 26.49 10.63 -2.18
N SER A 121 26.56 11.22 -1.00
CA SER A 121 26.68 12.67 -0.81
C SER A 121 27.82 13.03 0.14
N PHE A 122 28.73 13.85 -0.33
CA PHE A 122 29.65 14.59 0.52
C PHE A 122 29.02 15.95 0.83
N ASN A 123 28.76 16.25 2.10
CA ASN A 123 28.04 17.47 2.49
C ASN A 123 28.92 18.74 2.44
N GLY A 124 30.20 18.58 2.09
CA GLY A 124 31.18 19.65 2.20
C GLY A 124 31.69 19.84 3.63
N ASP A 125 32.68 20.70 3.77
CA ASP A 125 33.24 21.14 5.04
C ASP A 125 33.75 22.59 4.94
N ASP A 126 34.64 23.03 5.83
CA ASP A 126 35.15 24.40 5.83
C ASP A 126 36.05 24.70 4.62
N ASP A 127 36.64 23.68 3.99
CA ASP A 127 37.57 23.81 2.89
C ASP A 127 36.97 23.45 1.53
N TYR A 128 35.95 22.64 1.51
CA TYR A 128 35.42 21.98 0.32
C TYR A 128 33.91 22.17 0.16
N GLN A 129 33.47 22.33 -1.07
CA GLN A 129 32.05 22.36 -1.44
C GLN A 129 31.45 20.94 -1.38
N SER A 130 30.14 20.86 -1.24
CA SER A 130 29.41 19.59 -1.31
C SER A 130 29.39 19.03 -2.74
N SER A 131 29.34 17.71 -2.86
CA SER A 131 29.13 17.01 -4.12
C SER A 131 28.39 15.70 -3.92
N ASN A 132 27.73 15.19 -4.94
CA ASN A 132 27.03 13.92 -4.89
C ASN A 132 27.18 13.16 -6.21
N VAL A 133 26.93 11.86 -6.11
CA VAL A 133 26.82 10.97 -7.27
C VAL A 133 25.71 9.97 -7.01
N SER A 134 24.94 9.63 -8.03
CA SER A 134 23.85 8.68 -7.92
C SER A 134 23.96 7.59 -8.98
N TYR A 135 23.46 6.42 -8.65
CA TYR A 135 23.28 5.32 -9.61
C TYR A 135 21.97 4.59 -9.34
N LYS A 136 21.48 3.90 -10.35
CA LYS A 136 20.29 3.08 -10.25
C LYS A 136 20.68 1.66 -9.86
N LEU A 137 20.09 1.15 -8.76
CA LEU A 137 20.20 -0.24 -8.31
C LEU A 137 18.87 -0.94 -8.60
N THR A 138 18.93 -2.04 -9.34
CA THR A 138 17.76 -2.89 -9.63
C THR A 138 17.81 -4.12 -8.74
N VAL A 139 16.71 -4.39 -8.04
CA VAL A 139 16.53 -5.57 -7.21
C VAL A 139 15.60 -6.53 -7.95
N VAL A 140 16.05 -7.76 -8.16
CA VAL A 140 15.27 -8.83 -8.80
C VAL A 140 14.81 -9.85 -7.77
N ASP A 141 13.63 -10.42 -7.99
CA ASP A 141 13.19 -11.58 -7.22
C ASP A 141 13.63 -12.84 -7.97
N PRO A 142 14.47 -13.71 -7.38
CA PRO A 142 14.90 -14.96 -8.02
C PRO A 142 13.72 -15.92 -8.28
N ASN A 143 12.58 -15.69 -7.63
CA ASN A 143 11.33 -16.43 -7.85
C ASN A 143 10.37 -15.69 -8.78
N ALA A 144 10.82 -14.67 -9.53
CA ALA A 144 9.97 -13.96 -10.47
C ALA A 144 9.33 -14.93 -11.47
N LEU A 145 8.03 -14.75 -11.67
CA LEU A 145 7.28 -15.49 -12.67
C LEU A 145 7.52 -14.86 -14.04
N VAL A 146 7.46 -15.68 -15.08
CA VAL A 146 7.69 -15.22 -16.47
C VAL A 146 6.47 -15.51 -17.33
N SER A 147 6.02 -14.47 -18.06
CA SER A 147 5.02 -14.60 -19.12
C SER A 147 5.65 -14.29 -20.46
N THR A 148 5.65 -15.26 -21.38
CA THR A 148 6.23 -15.10 -22.72
C THR A 148 5.14 -14.98 -23.78
N PHE A 149 5.22 -13.95 -24.58
CA PHE A 149 4.40 -13.72 -25.76
C PHE A 149 5.25 -13.91 -27.01
N ASP A 150 5.00 -15.00 -27.75
CA ASP A 150 5.74 -15.38 -28.96
C ASP A 150 4.86 -15.17 -30.19
N PHE A 151 5.07 -14.04 -30.87
CA PHE A 151 4.29 -13.68 -32.06
C PHE A 151 4.79 -14.40 -33.33
N VAL A 152 5.99 -15.00 -33.28
CA VAL A 152 6.49 -15.81 -34.38
C VAL A 152 5.68 -17.10 -34.50
N LYS A 153 5.33 -17.71 -33.39
CA LYS A 153 4.50 -18.91 -33.35
C LYS A 153 3.02 -18.62 -33.58
N ASN A 154 2.60 -17.36 -33.39
CA ASN A 154 1.23 -16.87 -33.56
C ASN A 154 0.16 -17.82 -33.01
N THR A 155 0.28 -18.21 -31.74
CA THR A 155 -0.67 -19.12 -31.05
C THR A 155 -1.92 -18.39 -30.54
N TYR A 156 -2.17 -17.15 -30.97
CA TYR A 156 -3.23 -16.26 -30.46
C TYR A 156 -4.54 -16.30 -31.26
N GLY A 157 -4.57 -17.10 -32.34
CA GLY A 157 -5.77 -17.25 -33.15
C GLY A 157 -6.02 -16.12 -34.17
N TYR A 158 -5.05 -15.20 -34.34
CA TYR A 158 -5.16 -14.11 -35.32
C TYR A 158 -4.69 -14.55 -36.71
N GLY A 159 -5.43 -14.14 -37.74
CA GLY A 159 -5.03 -14.29 -39.10
C GLY A 159 -3.89 -13.38 -39.53
N ARG A 160 -3.27 -13.68 -40.67
CA ARG A 160 -2.06 -13.00 -41.17
C ARG A 160 -2.16 -11.47 -41.30
N THR A 161 -3.35 -10.93 -41.44
CA THR A 161 -3.60 -9.51 -41.68
C THR A 161 -4.69 -8.96 -40.78
N ASP A 162 -4.99 -9.67 -39.69
CA ASP A 162 -5.97 -9.20 -38.71
C ASP A 162 -5.52 -7.86 -38.13
N LYS A 163 -6.44 -6.92 -38.10
CA LYS A 163 -6.24 -5.58 -37.61
C LYS A 163 -6.81 -5.50 -36.18
N LEU A 164 -6.01 -5.03 -35.27
CA LEU A 164 -6.43 -4.74 -33.91
C LEU A 164 -6.86 -3.29 -33.82
N ASN A 165 -8.08 -3.08 -33.34
CA ASN A 165 -8.61 -1.75 -33.12
C ASN A 165 -8.16 -1.17 -31.79
N LYS A 166 -8.58 0.05 -31.47
CA LYS A 166 -8.23 0.74 -30.23
C LYS A 166 -8.73 -0.04 -29.01
N GLY A 167 -7.83 -0.34 -28.08
CA GLY A 167 -8.16 -0.95 -26.81
C GLY A 167 -8.38 -2.46 -26.85
N GLU A 168 -8.14 -3.12 -27.98
CA GLU A 168 -8.22 -4.58 -28.04
C GLU A 168 -7.11 -5.25 -27.25
N ILE A 169 -7.47 -6.26 -26.49
CA ILE A 169 -6.54 -7.13 -25.79
C ILE A 169 -5.87 -8.04 -26.82
N ILE A 170 -4.57 -7.86 -27.02
CA ILE A 170 -3.78 -8.70 -27.93
C ILE A 170 -3.67 -10.11 -27.36
N SER A 171 -3.46 -10.22 -26.07
CA SER A 171 -3.40 -11.50 -25.35
C SER A 171 -3.65 -11.27 -23.88
N ASN A 172 -4.41 -12.19 -23.29
CA ASN A 172 -4.62 -12.27 -21.85
C ASN A 172 -4.04 -13.59 -21.34
N ARG A 173 -2.89 -13.53 -20.73
CA ARG A 173 -2.29 -14.65 -19.99
C ARG A 173 -2.18 -14.21 -18.55
N THR A 174 -3.22 -14.47 -17.77
CA THR A 174 -3.26 -14.10 -16.36
C THR A 174 -1.94 -14.49 -15.67
N PRO A 175 -1.28 -13.55 -14.96
CA PRO A 175 -1.77 -12.20 -14.62
C PRO A 175 -1.32 -11.08 -15.56
N ILE A 176 -0.78 -11.36 -16.75
CA ILE A 176 -0.27 -10.35 -17.70
C ILE A 176 -1.20 -10.20 -18.90
N THR A 177 -1.50 -8.95 -19.23
CA THR A 177 -2.32 -8.59 -20.40
C THR A 177 -1.56 -7.58 -21.28
N ILE A 178 -1.58 -7.80 -22.60
CA ILE A 178 -1.05 -6.85 -23.58
C ILE A 178 -2.22 -6.22 -24.33
N VAL A 179 -2.26 -4.90 -24.35
CA VAL A 179 -3.30 -4.10 -24.99
C VAL A 179 -2.67 -3.18 -26.04
N ASN A 180 -3.33 -3.04 -27.18
CA ASN A 180 -2.95 -2.05 -28.18
C ASN A 180 -3.93 -0.88 -28.24
N THR A 181 -3.40 0.33 -28.35
CA THR A 181 -4.19 1.54 -28.58
C THR A 181 -3.68 2.27 -29.82
N LYS A 182 -4.55 2.47 -30.77
CA LYS A 182 -4.26 3.13 -32.05
C LYS A 182 -4.13 4.66 -31.94
N ASN A 183 -3.55 5.22 -30.96
CA ASN A 183 -3.51 6.64 -30.62
C ASN A 183 -3.10 7.56 -31.82
N GLY A 184 -4.07 8.03 -32.60
CA GLY A 184 -3.81 8.93 -33.74
C GLY A 184 -3.28 8.25 -35.01
N SER A 185 -2.82 7.01 -34.96
CA SER A 185 -2.31 6.29 -36.13
C SER A 185 -3.40 6.09 -37.18
N SER A 186 -3.08 6.31 -38.46
CA SER A 186 -3.95 5.98 -39.59
C SER A 186 -4.09 4.46 -39.78
N THR A 187 -3.06 3.72 -39.40
CA THR A 187 -2.96 2.27 -39.60
C THR A 187 -3.11 1.52 -38.28
N SER A 188 -4.01 0.55 -38.24
CA SER A 188 -4.20 -0.33 -37.08
C SER A 188 -3.02 -1.26 -36.90
N THR A 189 -2.73 -1.62 -35.63
CA THR A 189 -1.80 -2.71 -35.32
C THR A 189 -2.22 -3.97 -36.06
N THR A 190 -1.29 -4.69 -36.64
CA THR A 190 -1.58 -5.89 -37.43
C THR A 190 -0.72 -7.05 -37.05
N PHE A 191 -1.33 -8.25 -37.03
CA PHE A 191 -0.57 -9.50 -37.05
C PHE A 191 -0.07 -9.79 -38.47
N ARG A 192 1.18 -10.21 -38.53
CA ARG A 192 1.79 -10.78 -39.74
C ARG A 192 2.19 -12.23 -39.43
N ASN A 193 2.76 -12.92 -40.41
CA ASN A 193 3.12 -14.32 -40.26
C ASN A 193 4.03 -14.61 -39.04
N ASN A 194 4.94 -13.68 -38.74
CA ASN A 194 6.00 -13.87 -37.78
C ASN A 194 6.19 -12.68 -36.85
N ASP A 195 5.29 -11.70 -36.84
CA ASP A 195 5.41 -10.50 -36.02
C ASP A 195 4.07 -9.84 -35.71
N LEU A 196 4.03 -9.15 -34.58
CA LEU A 196 3.03 -8.14 -34.28
C LEU A 196 3.59 -6.78 -34.69
N ARG A 197 2.84 -6.00 -35.48
CA ARG A 197 3.27 -4.70 -36.00
C ARG A 197 2.51 -3.55 -35.37
N ASN A 198 3.24 -2.64 -34.77
CA ASN A 198 2.73 -1.41 -34.18
C ASN A 198 3.17 -0.23 -35.04
N TYR A 199 2.22 0.52 -35.59
CA TYR A 199 2.50 1.64 -36.51
C TYR A 199 2.69 2.96 -35.74
N LYS A 200 2.98 4.02 -36.49
CA LYS A 200 3.20 5.36 -35.92
C LYS A 200 2.09 5.74 -34.91
N ASP A 201 2.48 6.37 -33.83
CA ASP A 201 1.66 6.86 -32.72
C ASP A 201 0.81 5.78 -31.98
N ALA A 202 0.91 4.51 -32.40
CA ALA A 202 0.27 3.44 -31.65
C ALA A 202 0.99 3.14 -30.34
N ILE A 203 0.22 2.83 -29.32
CA ILE A 203 0.72 2.53 -27.97
C ILE A 203 0.50 1.05 -27.69
N LEU A 204 1.57 0.36 -27.33
CA LEU A 204 1.53 -0.99 -26.76
C LEU A 204 1.62 -0.86 -25.25
N THR A 205 0.61 -1.38 -24.54
CA THR A 205 0.55 -1.36 -23.07
C THR A 205 0.59 -2.77 -22.52
N ILE A 206 1.46 -3.01 -21.57
CA ILE A 206 1.60 -4.28 -20.85
C ILE A 206 1.12 -4.02 -19.43
N ASN A 207 0.07 -4.74 -19.01
CA ASN A 207 -0.55 -4.60 -17.70
C ASN A 207 -0.36 -5.88 -16.89
N ALA A 208 -0.03 -5.71 -15.61
CA ALA A 208 -0.17 -6.76 -14.61
C ALA A 208 -1.54 -6.65 -13.93
N ALA A 209 -2.16 -7.81 -13.63
CA ALA A 209 -3.37 -7.86 -12.82
C ALA A 209 -3.11 -7.29 -11.42
N LYS A 210 -4.18 -6.89 -10.74
CA LYS A 210 -4.09 -6.40 -9.35
C LYS A 210 -3.32 -7.40 -8.49
N GLY A 211 -2.36 -6.89 -7.72
CA GLY A 211 -1.52 -7.72 -6.84
C GLY A 211 -0.22 -8.21 -7.46
N TYR A 212 0.08 -7.79 -8.67
CA TYR A 212 1.34 -8.09 -9.33
C TYR A 212 2.02 -6.82 -9.83
N LEU A 213 3.35 -6.86 -9.91
CA LEU A 213 4.18 -5.82 -10.51
C LEU A 213 5.09 -6.45 -11.56
N ILE A 214 5.20 -5.78 -12.69
CA ILE A 214 6.18 -6.07 -13.74
C ILE A 214 7.52 -5.57 -13.26
N THR A 215 8.54 -6.41 -13.29
CA THR A 215 9.90 -6.07 -12.86
C THR A 215 10.88 -5.96 -14.01
N LYS A 216 10.62 -6.71 -15.10
CA LYS A 216 11.44 -6.67 -16.30
C LYS A 216 10.59 -7.00 -17.54
N ILE A 217 10.91 -6.32 -18.64
CA ILE A 217 10.38 -6.65 -19.97
C ILE A 217 11.55 -6.76 -20.91
N THR A 218 11.69 -7.89 -21.59
CA THR A 218 12.63 -8.05 -22.70
C THR A 218 11.88 -8.28 -24.00
N MET A 219 12.27 -7.56 -25.03
CA MET A 219 11.62 -7.61 -26.34
C MET A 219 12.65 -7.94 -27.42
N THR A 220 12.25 -8.79 -28.37
CA THR A 220 12.97 -9.00 -29.62
C THR A 220 12.10 -8.60 -30.79
N GLY A 221 12.70 -8.03 -31.84
CA GLY A 221 11.94 -7.57 -32.97
C GLY A 221 12.75 -6.73 -33.94
N ASN A 222 12.16 -5.62 -34.43
CA ASN A 222 12.86 -4.69 -35.28
C ASN A 222 12.37 -3.24 -35.06
N ARG A 223 13.27 -2.27 -35.28
CA ARG A 223 13.03 -0.82 -35.21
C ARG A 223 12.73 -0.29 -33.81
N PHE A 224 13.22 -0.92 -32.76
CA PHE A 224 12.97 -0.51 -31.36
C PHE A 224 13.59 0.86 -31.03
N LEU A 225 14.51 1.37 -31.83
CA LEU A 225 15.01 2.76 -31.68
C LEU A 225 13.88 3.81 -31.77
N GLN A 226 12.76 3.47 -32.44
CA GLN A 226 11.58 4.33 -32.56
C GLN A 226 10.64 4.26 -31.37
N LEU A 227 10.80 3.28 -30.47
CA LEU A 227 9.96 3.17 -29.27
C LEU A 227 10.36 4.18 -28.21
N SER A 228 9.36 4.85 -27.66
CA SER A 228 9.49 5.70 -26.48
C SER A 228 8.74 5.08 -25.33
N LEU A 229 9.36 4.99 -24.17
CA LEU A 229 8.69 4.67 -22.91
C LEU A 229 7.83 5.88 -22.51
N ASN A 230 6.55 5.64 -22.15
CA ASN A 230 5.62 6.70 -21.79
C ASN A 230 5.69 7.08 -20.30
N ASP A 231 6.12 6.13 -19.46
CA ASP A 231 6.17 6.28 -18.01
C ASP A 231 7.61 6.35 -17.50
N ASN A 232 7.85 7.18 -16.49
CA ASN A 232 9.17 7.29 -15.86
C ASN A 232 9.46 6.21 -14.80
N ASN A 233 8.62 5.15 -14.76
CA ASN A 233 8.67 4.11 -13.71
C ASN A 233 9.76 3.05 -13.92
N GLY A 234 10.68 3.27 -14.82
CA GLY A 234 11.73 2.31 -15.12
C GLY A 234 12.80 2.84 -16.07
N THR A 235 13.80 2.01 -16.35
CA THR A 235 14.84 2.28 -17.33
C THR A 235 14.54 1.53 -18.61
N TRP A 236 14.57 2.21 -19.74
CA TRP A 236 14.39 1.62 -21.06
C TRP A 236 15.70 1.66 -21.85
N ASN A 237 16.31 0.51 -22.06
CA ASN A 237 17.49 0.32 -22.89
C ASN A 237 17.04 -0.30 -24.21
N LYS A 238 17.41 0.31 -25.34
CA LYS A 238 16.98 -0.15 -26.66
C LYS A 238 18.09 -0.13 -27.67
N GLU A 239 18.07 -1.14 -28.50
CA GLU A 239 18.85 -1.27 -29.71
C GLU A 239 17.88 -1.42 -30.91
N ARG A 240 18.41 -1.66 -32.11
CA ARG A 240 17.56 -1.79 -33.30
C ARG A 240 16.60 -2.99 -33.22
N GLN A 241 17.04 -4.11 -32.63
CA GLN A 241 16.33 -5.39 -32.63
C GLN A 241 15.98 -5.92 -31.23
N THR A 242 16.46 -5.25 -30.20
CA THR A 242 16.23 -5.64 -28.81
C THR A 242 15.81 -4.44 -27.98
N GLY A 243 15.03 -4.70 -26.95
CA GLY A 243 14.67 -3.72 -25.94
C GLY A 243 14.56 -4.37 -24.59
N GLU A 244 15.04 -3.68 -23.57
CA GLU A 244 14.91 -4.11 -22.17
C GLU A 244 14.39 -2.96 -21.32
N TRP A 245 13.28 -3.21 -20.63
CA TRP A 245 12.79 -2.34 -19.58
C TRP A 245 13.03 -3.00 -18.22
N LEU A 246 13.54 -2.23 -17.28
CA LEU A 246 13.72 -2.63 -15.88
C LEU A 246 13.05 -1.60 -14.99
N GLY A 247 12.26 -2.08 -14.04
CA GLY A 247 11.54 -1.18 -13.14
C GLY A 247 10.66 -1.93 -12.15
N SER A 248 9.61 -1.26 -11.68
CA SER A 248 8.55 -1.85 -10.86
C SER A 248 7.26 -1.09 -11.15
N SER A 249 6.35 -1.72 -11.91
CA SER A 249 5.12 -1.05 -12.32
C SER A 249 3.99 -2.07 -12.55
N SER A 250 2.75 -1.66 -12.28
CA SER A 250 1.57 -2.43 -12.66
C SER A 250 1.21 -2.28 -14.14
N SER A 251 1.77 -1.26 -14.80
CA SER A 251 1.55 -1.00 -16.23
C SER A 251 2.78 -0.35 -16.85
N VAL A 252 3.16 -0.80 -18.03
CA VAL A 252 4.25 -0.22 -18.82
C VAL A 252 3.78 -0.02 -20.24
N SER A 253 3.96 1.18 -20.79
CA SER A 253 3.50 1.49 -22.13
C SER A 253 4.60 2.10 -23.01
N PHE A 254 4.55 1.75 -24.30
CA PHE A 254 5.51 2.17 -25.32
C PHE A 254 4.78 2.75 -26.51
N THR A 255 5.18 3.95 -26.93
CA THR A 255 4.68 4.61 -28.14
C THR A 255 5.68 4.47 -29.27
N ASN A 256 5.21 4.11 -30.47
CA ASN A 256 6.02 4.17 -31.68
C ASN A 256 6.07 5.59 -32.24
N LEU A 257 7.22 6.26 -32.15
CA LEU A 257 7.49 7.62 -32.63
C LEU A 257 8.07 7.63 -34.07
N GLY A 258 7.88 6.56 -34.85
CA GLY A 258 8.34 6.50 -36.25
C GLY A 258 7.79 7.65 -37.11
N SER A 259 8.55 8.06 -38.13
CA SER A 259 8.26 9.26 -38.95
C SER A 259 7.05 9.10 -39.87
N ASP A 260 6.68 7.86 -40.24
CA ASP A 260 5.60 7.56 -41.18
C ASP A 260 4.93 6.21 -40.89
N ASP A 261 3.77 5.99 -41.50
CA ASP A 261 2.99 4.77 -41.35
C ASP A 261 3.65 3.50 -41.94
N GLY A 262 4.69 3.64 -42.77
CA GLY A 262 5.48 2.54 -43.33
C GLY A 262 6.50 1.99 -42.32
N ASN A 263 6.78 2.72 -41.25
CA ASN A 263 7.81 2.41 -40.27
C ASN A 263 7.24 1.73 -39.02
N ALA A 264 6.57 0.59 -39.20
CA ALA A 264 6.06 -0.20 -38.09
C ALA A 264 7.21 -0.78 -37.24
N VAL A 265 7.05 -0.73 -35.93
CA VAL A 265 7.82 -1.55 -34.98
C VAL A 265 7.28 -2.95 -35.03
N SER A 266 8.16 -3.93 -35.21
CA SER A 266 7.80 -5.35 -35.22
C SER A 266 8.24 -6.01 -33.93
N TYR A 267 7.33 -6.71 -33.25
CA TYR A 267 7.60 -7.53 -32.08
C TYR A 267 7.60 -9.00 -32.48
N TYR A 268 8.68 -9.70 -32.19
CA TYR A 268 8.78 -11.15 -32.36
C TYR A 268 8.48 -11.87 -31.06
N THR A 269 9.11 -11.44 -29.96
CA THR A 269 8.84 -11.97 -28.62
C THR A 269 8.77 -10.82 -27.61
N ILE A 270 7.94 -10.98 -26.60
CA ILE A 270 7.93 -10.15 -25.39
C ILE A 270 7.94 -11.09 -24.20
N ASN A 271 9.00 -11.06 -23.40
CA ASN A 271 9.10 -11.77 -22.12
C ASN A 271 8.91 -10.77 -20.99
N ILE A 272 8.05 -11.08 -20.06
CA ILE A 272 7.70 -10.23 -18.94
C ILE A 272 7.98 -11.00 -17.65
N GLU A 273 8.92 -10.50 -16.86
CA GLU A 273 9.11 -10.94 -15.48
C GLU A 273 8.23 -10.11 -14.56
N TYR A 274 7.55 -10.77 -13.64
CA TYR A 274 6.64 -10.14 -12.71
C TYR A 274 6.63 -10.87 -11.36
N VAL A 275 6.28 -10.15 -10.31
CA VAL A 275 6.24 -10.65 -8.93
C VAL A 275 4.89 -10.37 -8.30
N ALA A 276 4.47 -11.24 -7.39
CA ALA A 276 3.35 -10.94 -6.52
C ALA A 276 3.77 -9.91 -5.47
N VAL A 277 2.98 -8.85 -5.30
CA VAL A 277 3.23 -7.85 -4.26
C VAL A 277 3.00 -8.50 -2.89
N LYS A 278 4.00 -8.44 -2.00
CA LYS A 278 3.86 -8.95 -0.64
C LYS A 278 2.72 -8.20 0.07
N PRO A 279 1.70 -8.91 0.56
CA PRO A 279 0.57 -8.24 1.16
C PRO A 279 0.89 -7.67 2.54
N VAL A 280 0.29 -6.52 2.85
CA VAL A 280 0.16 -6.02 4.21
C VAL A 280 -0.76 -6.98 4.97
N THR A 281 -0.34 -7.46 6.14
CA THR A 281 -1.14 -8.39 6.94
C THR A 281 -1.90 -7.64 8.02
N LEU A 282 -3.23 -7.84 8.07
CA LEU A 282 -4.08 -7.46 9.20
C LEU A 282 -4.50 -8.72 9.95
N ASP A 283 -4.05 -8.84 11.19
CA ASP A 283 -4.33 -10.02 12.03
C ASP A 283 -5.51 -9.74 12.97
N GLU A 284 -6.54 -10.60 12.92
CA GLU A 284 -7.73 -10.45 13.76
C GLU A 284 -7.44 -10.52 15.26
N SER A 285 -6.27 -11.04 15.65
CA SER A 285 -5.85 -11.22 17.06
C SER A 285 -4.90 -10.11 17.54
N GLN A 286 -4.47 -9.19 16.67
CA GLN A 286 -3.49 -8.15 16.95
C GLN A 286 -4.08 -6.74 16.84
N ASN A 287 -3.43 -5.78 17.49
CA ASN A 287 -3.72 -4.37 17.27
C ASN A 287 -3.20 -3.95 15.89
N ASN A 288 -4.11 -3.61 14.97
CA ASN A 288 -3.79 -3.24 13.59
C ASN A 288 -3.65 -1.72 13.37
N THR A 289 -3.73 -0.90 14.41
CA THR A 289 -3.75 0.57 14.29
C THR A 289 -2.54 1.13 13.57
N GLU A 290 -1.33 0.71 13.97
CA GLU A 290 -0.09 1.18 13.33
C GLU A 290 0.06 0.66 11.90
N THR A 291 -0.33 -0.57 11.64
CA THR A 291 -0.31 -1.15 10.29
C THR A 291 -1.25 -0.39 9.36
N ILE A 292 -2.45 -0.04 9.82
CA ILE A 292 -3.43 0.72 9.04
C ILE A 292 -2.92 2.14 8.80
N SER A 293 -2.49 2.86 9.84
CA SER A 293 -2.02 4.24 9.70
C SER A 293 -0.75 4.36 8.85
N GLY A 294 0.19 3.41 8.99
CA GLY A 294 1.42 3.36 8.20
C GLY A 294 1.22 3.04 6.71
N ASN A 295 0.04 2.50 6.35
CA ASN A 295 -0.35 2.20 4.97
C ASN A 295 -1.51 3.07 4.47
N ALA A 296 -1.92 4.10 5.20
CA ALA A 296 -2.99 5.01 4.79
C ALA A 296 -2.71 5.62 3.42
N ASP A 297 -3.75 5.68 2.58
CA ASP A 297 -3.75 6.19 1.20
C ASP A 297 -2.84 5.43 0.22
N LYS A 298 -2.22 4.31 0.66
CA LYS A 298 -1.45 3.43 -0.22
C LYS A 298 -2.34 2.36 -0.82
N THR A 299 -2.16 2.11 -2.12
CA THR A 299 -2.76 0.95 -2.80
C THR A 299 -1.83 -0.25 -2.65
N VAL A 300 -2.29 -1.25 -1.91
CA VAL A 300 -1.51 -2.44 -1.53
C VAL A 300 -2.38 -3.70 -1.61
N ASN A 301 -1.74 -4.86 -1.56
CA ASN A 301 -2.44 -6.11 -1.26
C ASN A 301 -2.62 -6.21 0.24
N VAL A 302 -3.82 -6.56 0.71
CA VAL A 302 -4.09 -6.76 2.14
C VAL A 302 -4.53 -8.20 2.38
N LYS A 303 -3.75 -8.93 3.19
CA LYS A 303 -4.10 -10.26 3.67
C LYS A 303 -4.73 -10.16 5.05
N LEU A 304 -5.91 -10.74 5.22
CA LEU A 304 -6.51 -10.90 6.55
C LEU A 304 -6.09 -12.25 7.15
N THR A 305 -5.53 -12.25 8.34
CA THR A 305 -5.35 -13.49 9.13
C THR A 305 -6.66 -13.80 9.84
N ARG A 306 -7.63 -14.26 9.07
CA ARG A 306 -9.00 -14.52 9.53
C ARG A 306 -9.67 -15.57 8.65
N THR A 307 -10.58 -16.35 9.24
CA THR A 307 -11.47 -17.26 8.50
C THR A 307 -12.91 -16.74 8.56
N LEU A 308 -13.55 -16.59 7.40
CA LEU A 308 -14.99 -16.48 7.27
C LEU A 308 -15.57 -17.91 7.21
N LYS A 309 -16.40 -18.27 8.19
CA LYS A 309 -16.97 -19.61 8.28
C LYS A 309 -18.09 -19.79 7.26
N ALA A 310 -18.17 -21.00 6.68
CA ALA A 310 -19.25 -21.36 5.77
C ALA A 310 -20.61 -21.41 6.49
N ASP A 311 -21.67 -21.12 5.73
CA ASP A 311 -23.08 -21.29 6.10
C ASP A 311 -23.57 -20.54 7.35
N VAL A 312 -22.77 -19.58 7.86
CA VAL A 312 -23.13 -18.70 8.97
C VAL A 312 -22.88 -17.24 8.64
N TRP A 313 -23.57 -16.32 9.29
CA TRP A 313 -23.28 -14.90 9.19
C TRP A 313 -21.98 -14.57 9.92
N ASN A 314 -21.03 -14.06 9.16
CA ASN A 314 -19.80 -13.47 9.68
C ASN A 314 -19.93 -11.94 9.68
N THR A 315 -19.73 -11.30 10.83
CA THR A 315 -19.60 -9.83 10.84
C THR A 315 -18.29 -9.43 10.16
N PHE A 316 -18.28 -8.37 9.35
CA PHE A 316 -17.13 -7.97 8.55
C PHE A 316 -16.97 -6.44 8.52
N CYS A 317 -15.77 -5.96 8.79
CA CYS A 317 -15.40 -4.55 8.68
C CYS A 317 -13.91 -4.44 8.39
N VAL A 318 -13.51 -3.71 7.34
CA VAL A 318 -12.13 -3.55 6.91
C VAL A 318 -11.81 -2.08 6.60
N PRO A 319 -10.53 -1.66 6.69
CA PRO A 319 -10.10 -0.28 6.46
C PRO A 319 -9.85 0.04 4.97
N PHE A 320 -10.57 -0.56 4.05
CA PHE A 320 -10.48 -0.32 2.61
C PHE A 320 -11.81 -0.69 1.93
N ASP A 321 -12.07 -0.09 0.77
CA ASP A 321 -13.23 -0.46 -0.03
C ASP A 321 -13.00 -1.81 -0.70
N VAL A 322 -14.07 -2.62 -0.82
CA VAL A 322 -14.03 -3.93 -1.46
C VAL A 322 -15.04 -3.97 -2.60
N THR A 323 -14.57 -4.01 -3.84
CA THR A 323 -15.41 -4.43 -4.97
C THR A 323 -15.61 -5.94 -4.86
N ILE A 324 -16.86 -6.41 -4.79
CA ILE A 324 -17.18 -7.82 -4.53
C ILE A 324 -16.70 -8.70 -5.69
N GLU A 325 -17.01 -8.31 -6.93
CA GLU A 325 -16.56 -8.99 -8.15
C GLU A 325 -15.02 -9.03 -8.21
N GLY A 326 -14.44 -10.17 -8.49
CA GLY A 326 -12.99 -10.40 -8.54
C GLY A 326 -12.30 -10.36 -7.19
N SER A 327 -13.03 -10.28 -6.07
CA SER A 327 -12.49 -10.32 -4.72
C SER A 327 -12.71 -11.70 -4.06
N PRO A 328 -12.05 -11.98 -2.92
CA PRO A 328 -12.33 -13.19 -2.15
C PRO A 328 -13.79 -13.34 -1.68
N LEU A 329 -14.60 -12.27 -1.76
CA LEU A 329 -16.02 -12.27 -1.37
C LEU A 329 -16.96 -12.52 -2.56
N GLU A 330 -16.44 -12.77 -3.76
CA GLU A 330 -17.26 -13.08 -4.92
C GLU A 330 -18.14 -14.32 -4.68
N GLY A 331 -19.42 -14.23 -5.00
CA GLY A 331 -20.41 -15.28 -4.73
C GLY A 331 -20.93 -15.33 -3.30
N ALA A 332 -20.43 -14.50 -2.39
CA ALA A 332 -20.97 -14.40 -1.03
C ALA A 332 -22.30 -13.64 -0.98
N THR A 333 -23.19 -14.05 -0.11
CA THR A 333 -24.35 -13.22 0.28
C THR A 333 -23.89 -12.18 1.28
N ILE A 334 -24.04 -10.88 0.95
CA ILE A 334 -23.59 -9.80 1.81
C ILE A 334 -24.74 -8.87 2.13
N LYS A 335 -24.94 -8.60 3.40
CA LYS A 335 -25.99 -7.72 3.91
C LYS A 335 -25.41 -6.51 4.62
N GLN A 336 -26.08 -5.37 4.44
CA GLN A 336 -25.84 -4.14 5.20
C GLN A 336 -27.10 -3.78 5.99
N ILE A 337 -26.90 -3.05 7.08
CA ILE A 337 -28.03 -2.55 7.86
C ILE A 337 -28.79 -1.48 7.05
N ALA A 338 -30.10 -1.58 7.02
CA ALA A 338 -30.97 -0.63 6.33
C ALA A 338 -31.69 0.31 7.31
N SER A 339 -32.23 -0.25 8.40
CA SER A 339 -32.95 0.52 9.40
C SER A 339 -33.11 -0.27 10.70
N VAL A 340 -33.40 0.45 11.77
CA VAL A 340 -33.85 -0.12 13.04
C VAL A 340 -35.28 0.39 13.27
N THR A 341 -36.20 -0.54 13.49
CA THR A 341 -37.60 -0.23 13.83
C THR A 341 -37.84 -0.60 15.29
N GLU A 342 -37.88 0.39 16.15
CA GLU A 342 -38.19 0.20 17.59
C GLU A 342 -39.67 -0.08 17.80
N LYS A 343 -39.97 -0.94 18.81
CA LYS A 343 -41.29 -1.33 19.24
C LYS A 343 -41.33 -1.36 20.77
N ASP A 344 -42.50 -1.42 21.33
CA ASP A 344 -42.72 -1.42 22.81
C ASP A 344 -41.97 -2.58 23.51
N ASP A 345 -41.77 -3.70 22.80
CA ASP A 345 -41.12 -4.94 23.29
C ASP A 345 -39.68 -5.13 22.75
N GLY A 346 -39.09 -4.11 22.11
CA GLY A 346 -37.74 -4.23 21.58
C GLY A 346 -37.56 -3.56 20.22
N ALA A 347 -36.75 -4.12 19.33
CA ALA A 347 -36.53 -3.61 17.99
C ALA A 347 -36.39 -4.68 16.91
N VAL A 348 -36.70 -4.32 15.68
CA VAL A 348 -36.34 -5.10 14.48
C VAL A 348 -35.22 -4.39 13.73
N ILE A 349 -34.08 -5.05 13.62
CA ILE A 349 -32.91 -4.59 12.87
C ILE A 349 -33.02 -5.16 11.44
N ASN A 350 -33.29 -4.30 10.48
CA ASN A 350 -33.55 -4.69 9.09
C ASN A 350 -32.26 -4.63 8.28
N PHE A 351 -31.99 -5.68 7.52
CA PHE A 351 -30.86 -5.80 6.61
C PHE A 351 -31.34 -5.90 5.16
N VAL A 352 -30.58 -5.31 4.25
CA VAL A 352 -30.75 -5.40 2.80
C VAL A 352 -29.47 -5.92 2.16
N ASP A 353 -29.56 -6.34 0.92
CA ASP A 353 -28.35 -6.71 0.16
C ASP A 353 -27.40 -5.52 0.06
N ALA A 354 -26.11 -5.78 0.24
CA ALA A 354 -25.08 -4.76 0.06
C ALA A 354 -24.94 -4.41 -1.41
N LEU A 355 -24.42 -3.21 -1.69
CA LEU A 355 -24.06 -2.77 -3.02
C LEU A 355 -22.84 -3.54 -3.53
N ALA A 356 -22.53 -3.41 -4.82
CA ALA A 356 -21.38 -4.07 -5.47
C ALA A 356 -20.02 -3.71 -4.84
N THR A 357 -19.96 -2.62 -4.08
CA THR A 357 -18.76 -2.18 -3.35
C THR A 357 -19.08 -1.98 -1.87
N LEU A 358 -18.28 -2.62 -1.01
CA LEU A 358 -18.31 -2.41 0.44
C LEU A 358 -17.40 -1.23 0.78
N GLU A 359 -17.89 -0.33 1.61
CA GLU A 359 -17.16 0.88 2.01
C GLU A 359 -16.25 0.62 3.22
N ALA A 360 -15.07 1.20 3.22
CA ALA A 360 -14.13 1.17 4.35
C ALA A 360 -14.79 1.69 5.65
N GLY A 361 -14.58 0.99 6.76
CA GLY A 361 -15.10 1.38 8.07
C GLY A 361 -16.57 1.03 8.32
N LYS A 362 -17.29 0.61 7.31
CA LYS A 362 -18.68 0.15 7.49
C LYS A 362 -18.74 -1.33 7.89
N ALA A 363 -19.72 -1.65 8.69
CA ALA A 363 -19.98 -3.01 9.15
C ALA A 363 -20.96 -3.72 8.20
N TYR A 364 -20.62 -4.95 7.83
CA TYR A 364 -21.41 -5.83 6.97
C TYR A 364 -21.57 -7.21 7.60
N LEU A 365 -22.55 -7.96 7.12
CA LEU A 365 -22.72 -9.38 7.39
C LEU A 365 -22.43 -10.15 6.11
N VAL A 366 -21.52 -11.12 6.19
CA VAL A 366 -21.07 -11.93 5.05
C VAL A 366 -21.38 -13.40 5.33
N ARG A 367 -22.05 -14.07 4.40
CA ARG A 367 -22.33 -15.50 4.42
C ARG A 367 -21.80 -16.13 3.14
N THR A 368 -21.01 -17.16 3.27
CA THR A 368 -20.35 -17.87 2.19
C THR A 368 -20.74 -19.34 2.19
N ALA A 369 -20.87 -19.97 1.03
CA ALA A 369 -21.15 -21.39 0.92
C ALA A 369 -19.95 -22.27 1.32
N THR A 370 -18.74 -21.74 1.18
CA THR A 370 -17.49 -22.41 1.57
C THR A 370 -16.69 -21.48 2.48
N ALA A 371 -15.90 -22.04 3.39
CA ALA A 371 -15.07 -21.23 4.26
C ALA A 371 -13.99 -20.49 3.46
N ILE A 372 -13.79 -19.20 3.74
CA ILE A 372 -12.73 -18.38 3.16
C ILE A 372 -11.64 -18.21 4.22
N VAL A 373 -10.47 -18.82 3.98
CA VAL A 373 -9.36 -18.83 4.93
C VAL A 373 -8.30 -17.82 4.49
N ASN A 374 -7.95 -16.91 5.38
CA ASN A 374 -6.91 -15.91 5.18
C ASN A 374 -7.01 -15.17 3.82
N PRO A 375 -8.16 -14.54 3.51
CA PRO A 375 -8.37 -13.90 2.23
C PRO A 375 -7.35 -12.78 1.97
N THR A 376 -6.91 -12.67 0.71
CA THR A 376 -6.08 -11.56 0.25
C THR A 376 -6.86 -10.69 -0.72
N PHE A 377 -7.00 -9.42 -0.39
CA PHE A 377 -7.62 -8.39 -1.21
C PHE A 377 -6.52 -7.65 -1.97
N ASN A 378 -6.50 -7.82 -3.28
CA ASN A 378 -5.44 -7.27 -4.11
C ASN A 378 -5.74 -5.83 -4.57
N GLY A 379 -4.72 -4.97 -4.56
CA GLY A 379 -4.80 -3.61 -5.09
C GLY A 379 -5.89 -2.76 -4.43
N VAL A 380 -6.05 -2.86 -3.11
CA VAL A 380 -6.99 -2.03 -2.33
C VAL A 380 -6.27 -0.84 -1.73
N THR A 381 -6.95 0.31 -1.65
CA THR A 381 -6.41 1.51 -0.99
C THR A 381 -6.81 1.51 0.48
N VAL A 382 -5.83 1.40 1.36
CA VAL A 382 -6.04 1.43 2.81
C VAL A 382 -6.47 2.84 3.21
N LYS A 383 -7.53 2.96 4.02
CA LYS A 383 -8.05 4.23 4.53
C LYS A 383 -7.92 4.27 6.06
N ASN A 384 -7.39 5.37 6.58
CA ASN A 384 -7.34 5.59 8.03
C ASN A 384 -8.65 6.18 8.54
N VAL A 385 -9.74 5.42 8.37
CA VAL A 385 -11.08 5.80 8.83
C VAL A 385 -11.44 5.04 10.09
N THR A 386 -12.03 5.72 11.07
CA THR A 386 -12.56 5.08 12.29
C THR A 386 -13.93 4.48 12.00
N PRO A 387 -14.15 3.20 12.29
CA PRO A 387 -15.48 2.60 12.18
C PRO A 387 -16.49 3.32 13.08
N THR A 388 -17.68 3.56 12.55
CA THR A 388 -18.77 4.25 13.24
C THR A 388 -20.00 3.36 13.31
N ASN A 389 -21.01 3.81 14.09
CA ASN A 389 -22.31 3.18 14.11
C ASN A 389 -22.98 3.24 12.73
N CYS A 390 -23.27 2.09 12.14
CA CYS A 390 -23.90 1.97 10.82
C CYS A 390 -25.43 1.93 10.86
N SER A 391 -26.04 1.84 12.07
CA SER A 391 -27.49 1.68 12.19
C SER A 391 -28.28 2.98 12.12
N GLY A 392 -27.62 4.11 12.36
CA GLY A 392 -28.30 5.40 12.53
C GLY A 392 -29.21 5.45 13.77
N ASN A 393 -29.08 4.51 14.70
CA ASN A 393 -29.87 4.40 15.91
C ASN A 393 -28.97 4.26 17.14
N ASP A 394 -29.18 5.03 18.18
CA ASP A 394 -28.31 5.07 19.36
C ASP A 394 -28.60 3.94 20.36
N ASN A 395 -29.80 3.36 20.32
CA ASN A 395 -30.19 2.27 21.19
C ASN A 395 -29.76 0.88 20.66
N TYR A 396 -29.63 0.74 19.33
CA TYR A 396 -29.33 -0.52 18.65
C TYR A 396 -28.25 -0.29 17.59
N GLN A 397 -27.00 -0.19 18.04
CA GLN A 397 -25.89 0.18 17.18
C GLN A 397 -25.24 -1.06 16.54
N LEU A 398 -24.73 -0.92 15.31
CA LEU A 398 -23.84 -1.88 14.66
C LEU A 398 -22.52 -1.17 14.37
N ILE A 399 -21.45 -1.61 15.02
CA ILE A 399 -20.14 -0.94 15.02
C ILE A 399 -19.05 -1.89 14.55
N GLY A 400 -18.27 -1.48 13.55
CA GLY A 400 -17.09 -2.20 13.09
C GLY A 400 -15.88 -2.03 13.99
N ILE A 401 -14.96 -2.99 13.94
CA ILE A 401 -13.66 -2.92 14.62
C ILE A 401 -12.56 -3.51 13.74
N TYR A 402 -11.37 -2.91 13.77
CA TYR A 402 -10.18 -3.41 13.07
C TYR A 402 -9.23 -4.19 13.96
N SER A 403 -9.27 -3.93 15.26
CA SER A 403 -8.43 -4.55 16.27
C SER A 403 -9.30 -5.24 17.33
N PRO A 404 -8.77 -6.16 18.14
CA PRO A 404 -9.54 -6.82 19.20
C PRO A 404 -10.18 -5.83 20.19
N LEU A 405 -11.43 -6.08 20.53
CA LEU A 405 -12.19 -5.32 21.53
C LEU A 405 -12.38 -6.18 22.78
N ASN A 406 -11.79 -5.76 23.89
CA ASN A 406 -11.98 -6.41 25.17
C ASN A 406 -13.35 -6.08 25.80
N ILE A 407 -14.02 -7.07 26.32
CA ILE A 407 -15.32 -6.96 26.98
C ILE A 407 -15.09 -6.99 28.50
N ASP A 408 -14.93 -5.82 29.06
CA ASP A 408 -14.84 -5.58 30.50
C ASP A 408 -16.24 -5.38 31.13
N ALA A 409 -16.30 -5.20 32.44
CA ALA A 409 -17.56 -4.98 33.18
C ALA A 409 -18.39 -3.80 32.67
N SER A 410 -17.75 -2.77 32.06
CA SER A 410 -18.47 -1.60 31.51
C SER A 410 -19.22 -1.90 30.21
N ARG A 411 -18.72 -2.86 29.45
CA ARG A 411 -19.29 -3.32 28.15
C ARG A 411 -20.13 -4.57 28.29
N TYR A 412 -19.90 -5.34 29.36
CA TYR A 412 -20.66 -6.57 29.60
C TYR A 412 -22.16 -6.28 29.70
N GLY A 413 -22.95 -7.11 29.06
CA GLY A 413 -24.40 -6.96 29.01
C GLY A 413 -24.93 -6.07 27.89
N LYS A 414 -24.04 -5.30 27.21
CA LYS A 414 -24.43 -4.39 26.13
C LYS A 414 -23.94 -4.84 24.77
N VAL A 415 -22.92 -5.70 24.71
CA VAL A 415 -22.26 -6.13 23.47
C VAL A 415 -22.74 -7.52 23.07
N PHE A 416 -23.16 -7.63 21.80
CA PHE A 416 -23.69 -8.86 21.21
C PHE A 416 -23.00 -9.17 19.88
N GLY A 417 -22.81 -10.46 19.62
CA GLY A 417 -22.46 -11.02 18.33
C GLY A 417 -23.65 -11.71 17.66
N ILE A 418 -23.42 -12.34 16.52
CA ILE A 418 -24.37 -13.25 15.88
C ILE A 418 -23.89 -14.68 16.12
N ASN A 419 -24.77 -15.55 16.58
CA ASN A 419 -24.49 -16.97 16.78
C ASN A 419 -24.79 -17.79 15.50
N ASN A 420 -24.50 -19.09 15.54
CA ASN A 420 -24.73 -20.00 14.41
C ASN A 420 -26.21 -20.25 14.08
N GLN A 421 -27.14 -19.69 14.86
CA GLN A 421 -28.59 -19.76 14.65
C GLN A 421 -29.12 -18.41 14.10
N ASP A 422 -28.24 -17.55 13.61
CA ASP A 422 -28.54 -16.21 13.09
C ASP A 422 -29.23 -15.28 14.11
N LYS A 423 -28.94 -15.49 15.40
CA LYS A 423 -29.50 -14.73 16.53
C LYS A 423 -28.44 -13.90 17.23
N LEU A 424 -28.86 -12.79 17.82
CA LEU A 424 -28.03 -12.04 18.74
C LEU A 424 -27.65 -12.86 19.95
N ALA A 425 -26.37 -12.92 20.25
CA ALA A 425 -25.84 -13.61 21.42
C ALA A 425 -24.93 -12.67 22.21
N LYS A 426 -25.16 -12.60 23.52
CA LYS A 426 -24.34 -11.78 24.41
C LYS A 426 -22.92 -12.26 24.45
N VAL A 427 -21.97 -11.34 24.31
CA VAL A 427 -20.57 -11.66 24.45
C VAL A 427 -20.22 -11.79 25.93
N LYS A 428 -19.46 -12.84 26.29
CA LYS A 428 -19.09 -13.12 27.69
C LYS A 428 -18.11 -12.05 28.20
N GLU A 429 -18.22 -11.76 29.48
CA GLU A 429 -17.27 -10.92 30.19
C GLU A 429 -15.84 -11.53 30.17
N ASN A 430 -14.83 -10.72 30.27
CA ASN A 430 -13.42 -11.12 30.25
C ASN A 430 -13.01 -11.91 28.98
N THR A 431 -13.71 -11.66 27.87
CA THR A 431 -13.36 -12.16 26.55
C THR A 431 -13.09 -11.01 25.60
N SER A 432 -12.65 -11.30 24.37
CA SER A 432 -12.48 -10.28 23.33
C SER A 432 -13.19 -10.67 22.05
N ILE A 433 -13.74 -9.67 21.37
CA ILE A 433 -14.14 -9.79 19.97
C ILE A 433 -12.89 -9.53 19.15
N LYS A 434 -12.54 -10.45 18.26
CA LYS A 434 -11.39 -10.31 17.36
C LYS A 434 -11.60 -9.18 16.34
N GLY A 435 -10.51 -8.64 15.79
CA GLY A 435 -10.52 -7.56 14.79
C GLY A 435 -11.16 -7.94 13.44
N MET A 436 -11.28 -6.94 12.54
CA MET A 436 -11.94 -7.01 11.23
C MET A 436 -13.36 -7.57 11.28
N ARG A 437 -14.06 -7.31 12.39
CA ARG A 437 -15.44 -7.74 12.68
C ARG A 437 -16.34 -6.55 12.95
N ALA A 438 -17.56 -6.84 13.34
CA ALA A 438 -18.48 -5.88 13.94
C ALA A 438 -19.22 -6.53 15.11
N TYR A 439 -19.78 -5.69 15.94
CA TYR A 439 -20.62 -6.10 17.06
C TYR A 439 -21.85 -5.20 17.14
N PHE A 440 -22.88 -5.71 17.77
CA PHE A 440 -24.04 -4.93 18.15
C PHE A 440 -23.83 -4.38 19.55
N LEU A 441 -24.09 -3.08 19.71
CA LEU A 441 -24.11 -2.41 21.00
C LEU A 441 -25.55 -2.00 21.30
N LEU A 442 -26.14 -2.57 22.34
CA LEU A 442 -27.49 -2.27 22.80
C LEU A 442 -27.41 -1.34 24.03
N ALA A 443 -28.15 -0.23 24.00
CA ALA A 443 -28.23 0.66 25.14
C ALA A 443 -28.97 -0.01 26.30
N ASN A 444 -28.84 0.53 27.52
CA ASN A 444 -29.48 -0.02 28.71
C ASN A 444 -31.03 -0.05 28.63
N SER A 445 -31.63 0.80 27.79
CA SER A 445 -33.05 0.83 27.50
C SER A 445 -33.52 -0.24 26.52
N ALA A 446 -32.57 -0.90 25.80
CA ALA A 446 -32.91 -1.92 24.83
C ALA A 446 -33.29 -3.24 25.52
N THR A 447 -34.49 -3.71 25.32
CA THR A 447 -35.07 -4.92 26.01
C THR A 447 -34.90 -6.18 25.17
N ALA A 448 -35.03 -6.08 23.83
CA ALA A 448 -34.86 -7.19 22.89
C ALA A 448 -34.53 -6.66 21.49
N ALA A 449 -33.96 -7.52 20.64
CA ALA A 449 -33.73 -7.19 19.22
C ALA A 449 -33.90 -8.45 18.36
N LYS A 450 -34.55 -8.27 17.19
CA LYS A 450 -34.73 -9.31 16.17
C LYS A 450 -33.97 -8.88 14.90
N LEU A 451 -33.34 -9.82 14.22
CA LEU A 451 -32.68 -9.59 12.95
C LEU A 451 -33.61 -9.97 11.80
N ASN A 452 -33.78 -9.09 10.84
CA ASN A 452 -34.56 -9.32 9.63
C ASN A 452 -33.65 -9.26 8.39
N PHE A 453 -33.50 -10.40 7.72
CA PHE A 453 -32.67 -10.55 6.54
C PHE A 453 -33.46 -10.53 5.21
N GLY A 454 -34.72 -10.08 5.25
CA GLY A 454 -35.62 -10.05 4.09
C GLY A 454 -36.45 -11.32 3.88
N GLY A 455 -36.58 -12.13 4.92
CA GLY A 455 -37.38 -13.37 4.98
C GLY A 455 -38.10 -13.53 6.31
N GLU A 456 -38.14 -14.75 6.83
CA GLU A 456 -38.64 -14.98 8.20
C GLU A 456 -37.77 -14.25 9.24
N LEU A 457 -38.42 -13.62 10.19
CA LEU A 457 -37.77 -12.95 11.31
C LEU A 457 -36.99 -13.97 12.15
N THR A 458 -35.66 -13.88 12.09
CA THR A 458 -34.77 -14.64 12.98
C THR A 458 -34.44 -13.76 14.18
N GLY A 459 -35.05 -14.02 15.32
CA GLY A 459 -34.84 -13.18 16.48
C GLY A 459 -34.92 -13.93 17.79
N ILE A 460 -34.29 -13.40 18.80
CA ILE A 460 -34.52 -13.77 20.20
C ILE A 460 -35.76 -13.02 20.64
N ASP A 461 -36.72 -13.73 21.25
CA ASP A 461 -37.85 -13.09 21.91
C ASP A 461 -37.46 -12.33 23.20
N ALA A 462 -36.22 -12.54 23.69
CA ALA A 462 -35.56 -11.76 24.74
C ALA A 462 -34.05 -11.80 24.59
N VAL A 463 -33.36 -10.76 25.09
CA VAL A 463 -31.89 -10.74 25.22
C VAL A 463 -31.50 -11.85 26.21
N ASP A 464 -30.78 -12.87 25.74
CA ASP A 464 -30.32 -13.96 26.60
C ASP A 464 -29.27 -13.41 27.60
N ASN A 465 -29.71 -13.15 28.82
CA ASN A 465 -28.86 -12.62 29.90
C ASN A 465 -27.97 -13.69 30.55
N GLY A 466 -27.87 -14.89 29.95
CA GLY A 466 -26.99 -15.97 30.45
C GLY A 466 -27.52 -16.73 31.65
N GLU A 467 -28.63 -16.29 32.24
CA GLU A 467 -29.46 -17.08 33.13
C GLU A 467 -30.78 -17.36 32.41
N ALA A 468 -30.96 -18.59 31.97
CA ALA A 468 -32.22 -19.04 31.40
C ALA A 468 -33.30 -19.01 32.47
N VAL A 469 -33.88 -17.84 32.73
CA VAL A 469 -35.19 -17.80 33.34
C VAL A 469 -36.16 -18.25 32.26
N MET A 470 -36.38 -19.56 32.18
CA MET A 470 -37.41 -20.14 31.33
C MET A 470 -38.77 -19.74 31.89
N THR A 471 -39.27 -18.59 31.45
CA THR A 471 -40.63 -18.14 31.70
C THR A 471 -41.55 -18.71 30.62
N GLY A 472 -42.52 -19.43 31.01
CA GLY A 472 -43.54 -20.05 30.15
C GLY A 472 -44.36 -21.08 30.92
N LYS A 473 -45.49 -21.51 30.38
CA LYS A 473 -46.28 -22.57 31.02
C LYS A 473 -45.41 -23.81 31.22
N VAL A 474 -45.19 -24.17 32.48
CA VAL A 474 -44.41 -25.34 32.90
C VAL A 474 -45.35 -26.49 33.16
N TYR A 475 -45.06 -27.63 32.58
CA TYR A 475 -45.79 -28.87 32.74
C TYR A 475 -44.87 -29.96 33.32
N ASN A 476 -45.39 -30.84 34.15
CA ASN A 476 -44.67 -32.05 34.54
C ASN A 476 -44.69 -33.08 33.39
N LEU A 477 -43.98 -34.20 33.53
CA LEU A 477 -43.90 -35.25 32.50
C LEU A 477 -45.29 -35.92 32.23
N ASN A 478 -46.24 -35.74 33.10
CA ASN A 478 -47.63 -36.24 32.94
C ASN A 478 -48.51 -35.21 32.20
N GLY A 479 -47.99 -34.11 31.74
CA GLY A 479 -48.70 -33.06 31.00
C GLY A 479 -49.54 -32.13 31.92
N GLN A 480 -49.37 -32.19 33.22
CA GLN A 480 -50.08 -31.31 34.15
C GLN A 480 -49.34 -29.97 34.26
N TYR A 481 -50.09 -28.89 34.20
CA TYR A 481 -49.57 -27.54 34.40
C TYR A 481 -49.14 -27.35 35.86
N VAL A 482 -47.86 -26.89 36.06
CA VAL A 482 -47.30 -26.75 37.43
C VAL A 482 -46.83 -25.33 37.73
N GLY A 483 -46.94 -24.39 36.76
CA GLY A 483 -46.59 -22.98 36.97
C GLY A 483 -46.16 -22.27 35.70
N ASN A 484 -45.81 -20.98 35.83
CA ASN A 484 -45.24 -20.14 34.72
C ASN A 484 -43.72 -19.98 34.82
N SER A 485 -43.06 -20.63 35.80
CA SER A 485 -41.62 -20.60 36.02
C SER A 485 -41.17 -21.91 36.66
N LEU A 486 -39.94 -22.31 36.45
CA LEU A 486 -39.28 -23.40 37.17
C LEU A 486 -38.91 -23.01 38.60
N GLU A 487 -38.97 -21.72 38.94
CA GLU A 487 -38.63 -21.23 40.26
C GLU A 487 -39.65 -21.76 41.31
N GLY A 488 -39.15 -22.23 42.44
CA GLY A 488 -40.01 -22.84 43.48
C GLY A 488 -40.41 -24.31 43.25
N LEU A 489 -40.21 -24.87 42.05
CA LEU A 489 -40.53 -26.29 41.81
C LEU A 489 -39.39 -27.20 42.33
N LYS A 490 -39.71 -28.47 42.64
CA LYS A 490 -38.69 -29.46 43.04
C LYS A 490 -37.78 -29.84 41.90
N LYS A 491 -36.56 -30.31 42.23
CA LYS A 491 -35.65 -30.86 41.20
C LYS A 491 -36.33 -31.98 40.41
N GLY A 492 -36.32 -31.89 39.09
CA GLY A 492 -37.00 -32.84 38.22
C GLY A 492 -37.01 -32.40 36.76
N VAL A 493 -37.59 -33.26 35.91
CA VAL A 493 -37.76 -32.96 34.48
C VAL A 493 -39.11 -32.34 34.22
N TYR A 494 -39.15 -31.20 33.57
CA TYR A 494 -40.36 -30.46 33.24
C TYR A 494 -40.43 -30.19 31.74
N ILE A 495 -41.61 -29.85 31.25
CA ILE A 495 -41.81 -29.38 29.86
C ILE A 495 -42.11 -27.89 29.93
N VAL A 496 -41.26 -27.09 29.33
CA VAL A 496 -41.42 -25.63 29.22
C VAL A 496 -41.39 -25.27 27.74
N ASN A 497 -42.44 -24.63 27.25
CA ASN A 497 -42.56 -24.26 25.82
C ASN A 497 -42.30 -25.46 24.86
N GLY A 498 -42.83 -26.65 25.22
CA GLY A 498 -42.67 -27.86 24.41
C GLY A 498 -41.31 -28.57 24.51
N LYS A 499 -40.36 -28.06 25.31
CA LYS A 499 -39.01 -28.65 25.48
C LYS A 499 -38.89 -29.28 26.90
N LYS A 500 -38.22 -30.45 26.97
CA LYS A 500 -37.83 -31.06 28.25
C LYS A 500 -36.68 -30.26 28.88
N VAL A 501 -36.86 -29.87 30.13
CA VAL A 501 -35.90 -29.07 30.91
C VAL A 501 -35.68 -29.78 32.25
N LEU A 502 -34.43 -29.91 32.65
CA LEU A 502 -34.04 -30.42 33.96
C LEU A 502 -33.86 -29.23 34.90
N LYS A 503 -34.56 -29.23 36.04
CA LYS A 503 -34.36 -28.28 37.13
C LYS A 503 -33.43 -28.85 38.17
#